data_05f11347347b25a00f9f8e2401ddbb00
#
_entry.id   05f11347347b25a00f9f8e2401ddbb00
#
_cell.length_a   1.000
_cell.length_b   1.000
_cell.length_c   1.000
_cell.angle_alpha   90.00
_cell.angle_beta   90.00
_cell.angle_gamma   90.00
#
_symmetry.space_group_name_H-M   'P 1'
#
loop_
_entity.id
_entity.type
_entity.pdbx_description
1 polymer ?
#
loop_
_entity_poly.entity_id
_entity_poly.type
_entity_poly.pdbx_seq_one_letter_code
_entity_poly.pdbx_strand_id
1 'polypeptide(L)'
;YFDFIWTNGVLHHTKDPKKAFEISIRSLKKEGYILVGLYNSIGRFRTKMRKHIYKIFGKKVIMLLDPVLRNIKSDSPDQIEAWIRDQYQHPVESTHSLDEVLKWFDDNDIEFISSIPKCNIDLSVSKDLFLKQKRGNLFYRFVNQVLMLFNYLGDDGGLFIVIGKKK
;
A
#
# COMPACT_ATOMS: atom_id res chain seq x y z
N TYR A 1 -10.69 5.50 21.78
CA TYR A 1 -11.61 6.54 21.29
C TYR A 1 -12.36 6.08 20.05
N PHE A 2 -11.69 5.36 19.12
CA PHE A 2 -12.25 4.99 17.83
C PHE A 2 -12.51 3.48 17.74
N ASP A 3 -13.63 3.10 17.13
CA ASP A 3 -13.95 1.72 16.83
C ASP A 3 -13.27 1.25 15.54
N PHE A 4 -12.92 2.22 14.65
CA PHE A 4 -12.23 1.95 13.40
C PHE A 4 -11.24 3.08 13.05
N ILE A 5 -10.04 2.71 12.65
CA ILE A 5 -9.01 3.64 12.15
C ILE A 5 -8.65 3.25 10.72
N TRP A 6 -8.70 4.24 9.82
CA TRP A 6 -8.38 4.08 8.40
C TRP A 6 -7.10 4.85 8.05
N THR A 7 -6.02 4.13 7.76
CA THR A 7 -4.72 4.73 7.38
C THR A 7 -4.28 4.21 6.00
N ASN A 8 -5.13 4.42 4.99
CA ASN A 8 -4.81 4.00 3.63
C ASN A 8 -4.04 5.08 2.89
N GLY A 9 -2.83 4.78 2.45
CA GLY A 9 -2.02 5.72 1.68
C GLY A 9 -1.41 6.87 2.51
N VAL A 10 -1.35 6.77 3.83
CA VAL A 10 -0.96 7.88 4.72
C VAL A 10 0.37 7.64 5.41
N LEU A 11 0.53 6.49 6.07
CA LEU A 11 1.67 6.27 6.97
C LEU A 11 3.03 6.30 6.24
N HIS A 12 3.10 5.83 5.01
CA HIS A 12 4.35 5.80 4.22
C HIS A 12 4.85 7.19 3.80
N HIS A 13 4.06 8.23 4.00
CA HIS A 13 4.47 9.63 3.83
C HIS A 13 4.97 10.27 5.13
N THR A 14 4.98 9.53 6.23
CA THR A 14 5.54 10.00 7.50
C THR A 14 7.04 9.70 7.59
N LYS A 15 7.74 10.41 8.48
CA LYS A 15 9.16 10.19 8.73
C LYS A 15 9.44 8.81 9.34
N ASP A 16 8.51 8.30 10.14
CA ASP A 16 8.59 7.00 10.81
C ASP A 16 7.20 6.32 10.78
N PRO A 17 6.93 5.51 9.75
CA PRO A 17 5.63 4.84 9.58
C PRO A 17 5.25 3.91 10.71
N LYS A 18 6.22 3.17 11.29
CA LYS A 18 5.96 2.29 12.43
C LYS A 18 5.51 3.08 13.64
N LYS A 19 6.21 4.15 13.97
CA LYS A 19 5.85 5.03 15.08
C LYS A 19 4.51 5.70 14.87
N ALA A 20 4.20 6.13 13.64
CA ALA A 20 2.90 6.71 13.30
C ALA A 20 1.77 5.68 13.47
N PHE A 21 1.99 4.43 13.07
CA PHE A 21 1.09 3.31 13.34
C PHE A 21 0.89 3.10 14.85
N GLU A 22 1.97 3.02 15.64
CA GLU A 22 1.91 2.85 17.09
C GLU A 22 1.16 3.97 17.80
N ILE A 23 1.29 5.21 17.33
CA ILE A 23 0.51 6.34 17.85
C ILE A 23 -0.98 6.18 17.50
N SER A 24 -1.29 5.79 16.28
CA SER A 24 -2.68 5.60 15.83
C SER A 24 -3.41 4.55 16.65
N ILE A 25 -2.80 3.41 16.92
CA ILE A 25 -3.44 2.32 17.68
C ILE A 25 -3.67 2.63 19.16
N ARG A 26 -2.98 3.64 19.73
CA ARG A 26 -3.28 4.11 21.10
C ARG A 26 -4.69 4.66 21.20
N SER A 27 -5.20 5.27 20.13
CA SER A 27 -6.55 5.80 20.05
C SER A 27 -7.59 4.77 19.64
N LEU A 28 -7.19 3.55 19.28
CA LEU A 28 -8.09 2.46 18.93
C LEU A 28 -8.62 1.78 20.20
N LYS A 29 -9.94 1.57 20.27
CA LYS A 29 -10.57 0.80 21.35
C LYS A 29 -10.15 -0.67 21.31
N LYS A 30 -10.30 -1.36 22.41
CA LYS A 30 -10.33 -2.83 22.43
C LYS A 30 -11.40 -3.33 21.46
N GLU A 31 -11.16 -4.44 20.80
CA GLU A 31 -12.03 -4.99 19.75
C GLU A 31 -12.21 -4.08 18.51
N GLY A 32 -11.59 -2.90 18.48
CA GLY A 32 -11.60 -2.00 17.35
C GLY A 32 -10.71 -2.47 16.19
N TYR A 33 -10.99 -2.00 14.98
CA TYR A 33 -10.29 -2.40 13.77
C TYR A 33 -9.38 -1.27 13.25
N ILE A 34 -8.24 -1.67 12.71
CA ILE A 34 -7.36 -0.76 11.95
C ILE A 34 -7.12 -1.30 10.55
N LEU A 35 -7.25 -0.41 9.55
CA LEU A 35 -6.82 -0.66 8.18
C LEU A 35 -5.53 0.12 7.93
N VAL A 36 -4.50 -0.60 7.49
CA VAL A 36 -3.19 -0.05 7.13
C VAL A 36 -2.96 -0.29 5.64
N GLY A 37 -2.87 0.79 4.85
CA GLY A 37 -2.53 0.75 3.43
C GLY A 37 -1.18 1.39 3.19
N LEU A 38 -0.23 0.64 2.62
CA LEU A 38 1.14 1.06 2.37
C LEU A 38 1.61 0.62 0.99
N TYR A 39 2.65 1.28 0.47
CA TYR A 39 3.32 0.81 -0.74
C TYR A 39 4.23 -0.38 -0.46
N ASN A 40 4.03 -1.44 -1.26
CA ASN A 40 4.85 -2.65 -1.18
C ASN A 40 6.24 -2.43 -1.79
N SER A 41 7.28 -2.91 -1.13
CA SER A 41 8.67 -2.73 -1.56
C SER A 41 8.95 -3.35 -2.94
N ILE A 42 8.35 -4.50 -3.23
CA ILE A 42 8.49 -5.20 -4.52
C ILE A 42 7.50 -4.59 -5.53
N GLY A 43 6.22 -4.49 -5.18
CA GLY A 43 5.17 -3.98 -6.09
C GLY A 43 5.43 -2.56 -6.58
N ARG A 44 6.04 -1.71 -5.76
CA ARG A 44 6.40 -0.31 -6.10
C ARG A 44 7.63 -0.17 -7.01
N PHE A 45 8.34 -1.26 -7.32
CA PHE A 45 9.57 -1.22 -8.10
C PHE A 45 9.42 -0.53 -9.46
N ARG A 46 8.36 -0.83 -10.21
CA ARG A 46 8.08 -0.20 -11.51
C ARG A 46 7.89 1.32 -11.39
N THR A 47 7.20 1.78 -10.35
CA THR A 47 6.99 3.21 -10.09
C THR A 47 8.30 3.88 -9.65
N LYS A 48 9.13 3.21 -8.82
CA LYS A 48 10.46 3.71 -8.47
C LYS A 48 11.34 3.88 -9.70
N MET A 49 11.33 2.93 -10.63
CA MET A 49 12.05 3.06 -11.91
C MET A 49 11.53 4.26 -12.71
N ARG A 50 10.20 4.40 -12.86
CA ARG A 50 9.61 5.56 -13.55
C ARG A 50 9.97 6.89 -12.87
N LYS A 51 10.05 6.92 -11.52
CA LYS A 51 10.50 8.10 -10.77
C LYS A 51 11.94 8.50 -11.13
N HIS A 52 12.84 7.54 -11.32
CA HIS A 52 14.20 7.80 -11.79
C HIS A 52 14.23 8.32 -13.24
N ILE A 53 13.44 7.70 -14.12
CA ILE A 53 13.30 8.16 -15.51
C ILE A 53 12.75 9.59 -15.57
N TYR A 54 11.74 9.88 -14.74
CA TYR A 54 11.19 11.24 -14.64
C TYR A 54 12.24 12.27 -14.22
N LYS A 55 13.11 11.94 -13.25
CA LYS A 55 14.18 12.83 -12.80
C LYS A 55 15.22 13.14 -13.89
N ILE A 56 15.48 12.18 -14.80
CA ILE A 56 16.49 12.32 -15.85
C ILE A 56 15.89 12.97 -17.11
N PHE A 57 14.72 12.52 -17.55
CA PHE A 57 14.13 12.84 -18.84
C PHE A 57 12.90 13.75 -18.75
N GLY A 58 12.40 14.01 -17.55
CA GLY A 58 11.29 14.93 -17.30
C GLY A 58 9.91 14.43 -17.71
N LYS A 59 8.96 15.38 -17.72
CA LYS A 59 7.52 15.13 -17.88
C LYS A 59 7.17 14.46 -19.23
N LYS A 60 7.81 14.89 -20.33
CA LYS A 60 7.45 14.37 -21.67
C LYS A 60 7.63 12.85 -21.79
N VAL A 61 8.72 12.31 -21.25
CA VAL A 61 9.02 10.88 -21.33
C VAL A 61 8.11 10.10 -20.39
N ILE A 62 7.85 10.60 -19.18
CA ILE A 62 6.99 9.89 -18.25
C ILE A 62 5.53 9.81 -18.71
N MET A 63 5.03 10.81 -19.43
CA MET A 63 3.70 10.78 -20.05
C MET A 63 3.53 9.63 -21.05
N LEU A 64 4.61 9.17 -21.68
CA LEU A 64 4.60 8.01 -22.57
C LEU A 64 4.71 6.68 -21.83
N LEU A 65 5.37 6.66 -20.67
CA LEU A 65 5.69 5.44 -19.94
C LEU A 65 4.69 5.10 -18.83
N ASP A 66 3.97 6.09 -18.31
CA ASP A 66 2.99 5.88 -17.27
C ASP A 66 1.61 5.54 -17.88
N PRO A 67 1.07 4.32 -17.59
CA PRO A 67 -0.23 3.93 -18.11
C PRO A 67 -1.38 4.84 -17.68
N VAL A 68 -1.31 5.40 -16.46
CA VAL A 68 -2.34 6.31 -15.95
C VAL A 68 -2.29 7.64 -16.70
N LEU A 69 -1.10 8.23 -16.85
CA LEU A 69 -0.95 9.48 -17.59
C LEU A 69 -1.36 9.36 -19.06
N ARG A 70 -1.18 8.19 -19.68
CA ARG A 70 -1.66 7.94 -21.05
C ARG A 70 -3.18 7.93 -21.17
N ASN A 71 -3.87 7.56 -20.10
CA ASN A 71 -5.33 7.44 -20.05
C ASN A 71 -6.01 8.74 -19.57
N ILE A 72 -5.27 9.67 -18.96
CA ILE A 72 -5.81 10.99 -18.61
C ILE A 72 -6.01 11.79 -19.91
N LYS A 73 -7.22 12.32 -20.09
CA LYS A 73 -7.53 13.15 -21.25
C LYS A 73 -6.59 14.37 -21.29
N SER A 74 -6.15 14.73 -22.48
CA SER A 74 -5.24 15.88 -22.72
C SER A 74 -5.80 17.21 -22.21
N ASP A 75 -7.12 17.30 -22.04
CA ASP A 75 -7.82 18.52 -21.63
C ASP A 75 -7.87 18.71 -20.09
N SER A 76 -7.18 17.85 -19.33
CA SER A 76 -7.13 17.92 -17.87
C SER A 76 -5.69 18.14 -17.35
N PRO A 77 -5.06 19.30 -17.64
CA PRO A 77 -3.68 19.56 -17.24
C PRO A 77 -3.49 19.51 -15.72
N ASP A 78 -4.49 19.93 -14.94
CA ASP A 78 -4.44 19.91 -13.48
C ASP A 78 -4.40 18.48 -12.92
N GLN A 79 -5.11 17.54 -13.55
CA GLN A 79 -5.07 16.13 -13.16
C GLN A 79 -3.70 15.50 -13.45
N ILE A 80 -3.10 15.86 -14.57
CA ILE A 80 -1.75 15.42 -14.95
C ILE A 80 -0.73 15.94 -13.94
N GLU A 81 -0.80 17.22 -13.60
CA GLU A 81 0.10 17.85 -12.62
C GLU A 81 -0.08 17.24 -11.21
N ALA A 82 -1.32 17.04 -10.78
CA ALA A 82 -1.63 16.41 -9.50
C ALA A 82 -1.04 14.98 -9.43
N TRP A 83 -1.22 14.18 -10.48
CA TRP A 83 -0.66 12.83 -10.56
C TRP A 83 0.87 12.85 -10.54
N ILE A 84 1.52 13.72 -11.32
CA ILE A 84 2.98 13.85 -11.36
C ILE A 84 3.50 14.24 -9.98
N ARG A 85 2.88 15.20 -9.31
CA ARG A 85 3.28 15.66 -7.98
C ARG A 85 3.19 14.52 -6.97
N ASP A 86 2.08 13.80 -6.97
CA ASP A 86 1.85 12.69 -6.05
C ASP A 86 2.83 11.53 -6.30
N GLN A 87 2.94 11.05 -7.54
CA GLN A 87 3.68 9.84 -7.85
C GLN A 87 5.19 10.04 -7.99
N TYR A 88 5.64 11.20 -8.47
CA TYR A 88 7.05 11.41 -8.86
C TYR A 88 7.78 12.49 -8.07
N GLN A 89 7.06 13.44 -7.48
CA GLN A 89 7.68 14.58 -6.78
C GLN A 89 7.53 14.53 -5.25
N HIS A 90 6.77 13.55 -4.72
CA HIS A 90 6.58 13.46 -3.27
C HIS A 90 7.94 13.30 -2.56
N PRO A 91 8.28 14.16 -1.56
CA PRO A 91 9.61 14.21 -0.95
C PRO A 91 9.89 13.00 -0.06
N VAL A 92 8.87 12.48 0.63
CA VAL A 92 8.99 11.36 1.57
C VAL A 92 8.02 10.26 1.15
N GLU A 93 8.56 9.13 0.77
CA GLU A 93 7.81 7.92 0.45
C GLU A 93 8.63 6.70 0.89
N SER A 94 8.13 5.97 1.87
CA SER A 94 8.70 4.69 2.27
C SER A 94 7.93 3.52 1.64
N THR A 95 8.58 2.37 1.56
CA THR A 95 7.96 1.15 1.07
C THR A 95 8.21 0.03 2.07
N HIS A 96 7.22 -0.82 2.25
CA HIS A 96 7.18 -1.83 3.30
C HIS A 96 6.83 -3.20 2.72
N SER A 97 7.20 -4.25 3.41
CA SER A 97 6.72 -5.59 3.08
C SER A 97 5.47 -5.93 3.89
N LEU A 98 4.69 -6.88 3.38
CA LEU A 98 3.56 -7.43 4.11
C LEU A 98 4.00 -8.02 5.47
N ASP A 99 5.14 -8.72 5.48
CA ASP A 99 5.69 -9.34 6.69
C ASP A 99 6.11 -8.33 7.75
N GLU A 100 6.62 -7.17 7.32
CA GLU A 100 6.96 -6.07 8.22
C GLU A 100 5.71 -5.54 8.94
N VAL A 101 4.61 -5.31 8.23
CA VAL A 101 3.36 -4.84 8.83
C VAL A 101 2.75 -5.90 9.74
N LEU A 102 2.81 -7.17 9.36
CA LEU A 102 2.38 -8.27 10.22
C LEU A 102 3.19 -8.33 11.53
N LYS A 103 4.49 -8.02 11.46
CA LYS A 103 5.31 -7.88 12.67
C LYS A 103 4.90 -6.68 13.52
N TRP A 104 4.54 -5.53 12.92
CA TRP A 104 4.00 -4.41 13.69
C TRP A 104 2.74 -4.80 14.44
N PHE A 105 1.88 -5.62 13.82
CA PHE A 105 0.67 -6.13 14.47
C PHE A 105 1.03 -7.03 15.67
N ASP A 106 1.97 -7.96 15.49
CA ASP A 106 2.43 -8.86 16.54
C ASP A 106 3.05 -8.10 17.73
N ASP A 107 3.90 -7.10 17.43
CA ASP A 107 4.57 -6.26 18.42
C ASP A 107 3.58 -5.38 19.23
N ASN A 108 2.33 -5.24 18.79
CA ASN A 108 1.35 -4.29 19.36
C ASN A 108 -0.02 -4.92 19.70
N ASP A 109 -0.09 -6.23 19.89
CA ASP A 109 -1.32 -6.96 20.24
C ASP A 109 -2.49 -6.76 19.27
N ILE A 110 -2.17 -6.56 17.98
CA ILE A 110 -3.15 -6.48 16.90
C ILE A 110 -3.29 -7.87 16.25
N GLU A 111 -4.49 -8.41 16.27
CA GLU A 111 -4.82 -9.65 15.57
C GLU A 111 -4.96 -9.38 14.07
N PHE A 112 -4.27 -10.16 13.23
CA PHE A 112 -4.46 -10.11 11.78
C PHE A 112 -5.86 -10.62 11.40
N ILE A 113 -6.58 -9.85 10.61
CA ILE A 113 -7.89 -10.21 10.07
C ILE A 113 -7.78 -10.58 8.59
N SER A 114 -7.34 -9.65 7.76
CA SER A 114 -7.28 -9.86 6.31
C SER A 114 -6.23 -8.97 5.65
N SER A 115 -5.92 -9.26 4.38
CA SER A 115 -5.06 -8.41 3.55
C SER A 115 -5.45 -8.45 2.07
N ILE A 116 -5.04 -7.40 1.34
CA ILE A 116 -5.08 -7.31 -0.11
C ILE A 116 -3.66 -6.93 -0.58
N PRO A 117 -2.95 -7.79 -1.32
CA PRO A 117 -3.31 -9.17 -1.66
C PRO A 117 -3.42 -10.09 -0.45
N LYS A 118 -4.16 -11.20 -0.60
CA LYS A 118 -4.28 -12.20 0.45
C LYS A 118 -2.91 -12.79 0.83
N CYS A 119 -2.75 -13.16 2.10
CA CYS A 119 -1.54 -13.80 2.62
C CYS A 119 -1.36 -15.26 2.19
N ASN A 120 -2.38 -15.88 1.61
CA ASN A 120 -2.39 -17.27 1.17
C ASN A 120 -2.44 -17.36 -0.37
N ILE A 121 -2.39 -18.59 -0.91
CA ILE A 121 -2.39 -18.86 -2.36
C ILE A 121 -3.73 -18.53 -3.05
N ASP A 122 -4.77 -18.24 -2.30
CA ASP A 122 -6.09 -17.90 -2.84
C ASP A 122 -6.06 -16.46 -3.40
N LEU A 123 -5.93 -16.35 -4.70
CA LEU A 123 -5.91 -15.08 -5.45
C LEU A 123 -7.31 -14.46 -5.62
N SER A 124 -8.38 -15.09 -5.11
CA SER A 124 -9.71 -14.51 -5.19
C SER A 124 -9.80 -13.23 -4.36
N VAL A 125 -10.44 -12.20 -4.91
CA VAL A 125 -10.74 -10.98 -4.15
C VAL A 125 -11.93 -11.27 -3.24
N SER A 126 -11.73 -11.23 -1.93
CA SER A 126 -12.86 -11.31 -0.99
C SER A 126 -13.63 -10.00 -1.05
N LYS A 127 -14.95 -10.10 -1.19
CA LYS A 127 -15.84 -8.92 -1.10
C LYS A 127 -15.98 -8.42 0.34
N ASP A 128 -15.73 -9.29 1.34
CA ASP A 128 -15.77 -8.95 2.75
C ASP A 128 -14.34 -8.84 3.30
N LEU A 129 -13.91 -7.60 3.55
CA LEU A 129 -12.59 -7.28 4.09
C LEU A 129 -12.44 -7.66 5.56
N PHE A 130 -13.53 -7.82 6.31
CA PHE A 130 -13.54 -8.16 7.72
C PHE A 130 -13.65 -9.67 7.97
N LEU A 131 -13.79 -10.47 6.91
CA LEU A 131 -13.74 -11.91 7.02
C LEU A 131 -12.30 -12.36 7.34
N LYS A 132 -12.15 -13.06 8.46
CA LYS A 132 -10.85 -13.53 8.94
C LYS A 132 -10.21 -14.49 7.94
N GLN A 133 -9.03 -14.10 7.45
CA GLN A 133 -8.22 -14.87 6.52
C GLN A 133 -7.10 -15.62 7.27
N LYS A 134 -6.59 -16.67 6.63
CA LYS A 134 -5.37 -17.35 7.09
C LYS A 134 -4.15 -16.46 6.76
N ARG A 135 -3.26 -16.31 7.74
CA ARG A 135 -2.02 -15.51 7.60
C ARG A 135 -1.03 -16.09 6.59
N GLY A 136 -1.25 -17.33 6.12
CA GLY A 136 -0.36 -18.01 5.18
C GLY A 136 1.06 -18.22 5.73
N ASN A 137 1.96 -18.69 4.88
CA ASN A 137 3.37 -18.81 5.18
C ASN A 137 4.20 -17.74 4.44
N LEU A 138 5.47 -17.60 4.81
CA LEU A 138 6.41 -16.63 4.21
C LEU A 138 6.51 -16.76 2.69
N PHE A 139 6.54 -17.98 2.17
CA PHE A 139 6.67 -18.24 0.74
C PHE A 139 5.47 -17.69 -0.05
N TYR A 140 4.24 -17.97 0.39
CA TYR A 140 3.05 -17.48 -0.29
C TYR A 140 2.94 -15.96 -0.22
N ARG A 141 3.27 -15.36 0.93
CA ARG A 141 3.30 -13.90 1.06
C ARG A 141 4.34 -13.27 0.12
N PHE A 142 5.52 -13.87 0.00
CA PHE A 142 6.53 -13.42 -0.94
C PHE A 142 6.05 -13.51 -2.39
N VAL A 143 5.49 -14.66 -2.80
CA VAL A 143 4.94 -14.86 -4.16
C VAL A 143 3.87 -13.81 -4.48
N ASN A 144 2.93 -13.57 -3.55
CA ASN A 144 1.88 -12.58 -3.75
C ASN A 144 2.44 -11.15 -3.88
N GLN A 145 3.49 -10.80 -3.13
CA GLN A 145 4.17 -9.52 -3.29
C GLN A 145 4.89 -9.40 -4.65
N VAL A 146 5.47 -10.49 -5.15
CA VAL A 146 6.07 -10.53 -6.50
C VAL A 146 5.01 -10.38 -7.58
N LEU A 147 3.84 -11.02 -7.42
CA LEU A 147 2.73 -10.90 -8.37
C LEU A 147 2.20 -9.46 -8.50
N MET A 148 2.35 -8.62 -7.47
CA MET A 148 2.03 -7.19 -7.56
C MET A 148 2.86 -6.45 -8.63
N LEU A 149 4.07 -6.94 -8.98
CA LEU A 149 4.85 -6.36 -10.09
C LEU A 149 4.15 -6.45 -11.44
N PHE A 150 3.32 -7.46 -11.63
CA PHE A 150 2.67 -7.75 -12.89
C PHE A 150 1.23 -7.23 -12.96
N ASN A 151 0.84 -6.37 -12.03
CA ASN A 151 -0.53 -5.85 -11.88
C ASN A 151 -1.60 -6.96 -11.72
N TYR A 152 -1.19 -8.14 -11.31
CA TYR A 152 -2.10 -9.29 -11.14
C TYR A 152 -3.05 -9.10 -9.95
N LEU A 153 -2.73 -8.19 -9.04
CA LEU A 153 -3.43 -8.00 -7.77
C LEU A 153 -3.87 -6.54 -7.52
N GLY A 154 -3.98 -5.75 -8.59
CA GLY A 154 -4.47 -4.37 -8.52
C GLY A 154 -3.62 -3.38 -9.33
N ASP A 155 -4.26 -2.34 -9.85
CA ASP A 155 -3.62 -1.27 -10.65
C ASP A 155 -3.01 -0.15 -9.78
N ASP A 156 -3.03 -0.28 -8.45
CA ASP A 156 -2.75 0.79 -7.48
C ASP A 156 -1.25 1.04 -7.22
N GLY A 157 -0.39 0.76 -8.20
CA GLY A 157 1.03 1.10 -8.11
C GLY A 157 1.80 0.41 -6.98
N GLY A 158 1.36 -0.79 -6.58
CA GLY A 158 1.96 -1.57 -5.51
C GLY A 158 1.41 -1.26 -4.11
N LEU A 159 0.26 -0.62 -3.99
CA LEU A 159 -0.43 -0.45 -2.72
C LEU A 159 -0.94 -1.82 -2.21
N PHE A 160 -0.68 -2.12 -0.95
CA PHE A 160 -1.28 -3.26 -0.26
C PHE A 160 -2.00 -2.80 1.01
N ILE A 161 -2.98 -3.57 1.41
CA ILE A 161 -3.82 -3.28 2.58
C ILE A 161 -3.72 -4.43 3.56
N VAL A 162 -3.63 -4.12 4.85
CA VAL A 162 -3.71 -5.10 5.96
C VAL A 162 -4.72 -4.59 6.96
N ILE A 163 -5.62 -5.47 7.39
CA ILE A 163 -6.63 -5.18 8.41
C ILE A 163 -6.30 -5.99 9.66
N GLY A 164 -6.30 -5.31 10.78
CA GLY A 164 -6.13 -5.91 12.09
C GLY A 164 -7.20 -5.48 13.08
N LYS A 165 -7.34 -6.27 14.15
CA LYS A 165 -8.25 -6.04 15.26
C LYS A 165 -7.46 -5.98 16.56
N LYS A 166 -7.68 -4.96 17.38
CA LYS A 166 -7.02 -4.82 18.68
C LYS A 166 -7.59 -5.81 19.68
N LYS A 167 -6.71 -6.56 20.33
CA LYS A 167 -7.09 -7.51 21.38
C LYS A 167 -7.50 -6.82 22.69
#